data_4b7f76e90fc60c0941fc98e53807c627
#
_entry.id   4b7f76e90fc60c0941fc98e53807c627
#
_cell.length_a   1.000
_cell.length_b   1.000
_cell.length_c   1.000
_cell.angle_alpha   90.00
_cell.angle_beta   90.00
_cell.angle_gamma   90.00
#
_symmetry.space_group_name_H-M   'P 1'
#
loop_
_entity.id
_entity.type
_entity.pdbx_description
1 polymer ?
#
loop_
_entity_poly.entity_id
_entity_poly.type
_entity_poly.pdbx_seq_one_letter_code
_entity_poly.pdbx_strand_id
1 'polypeptide(L)'
;DNVIDILANMGFFTQIERMADAGVLYQVISDFTADNADMNPEKISAIDMGNVFENLVQRFSESYDEEAGAHFTSRDIIYLMCDLLTMNADSYDEDTPAKTVYDMAMGTSQMLTCMEERIHALDKEAEIICYGQEINPFTFGIAKADMLIRGGDPENMQFGNTLNADKFKGYT
;
A
#
# COMPACT_ATOMS: atom_id res chain seq x y z
N ASP A 1 11.33 -11.04 -9.16
CA ASP A 1 9.88 -11.35 -9.07
C ASP A 1 9.29 -10.61 -7.88
N ASN A 2 8.39 -9.66 -8.16
CA ASN A 2 7.80 -8.76 -7.17
C ASN A 2 7.09 -9.53 -6.04
N VAL A 3 6.44 -10.64 -6.33
CA VAL A 3 5.76 -11.45 -5.32
C VAL A 3 6.76 -12.07 -4.33
N ILE A 4 7.86 -12.60 -4.81
CA ILE A 4 8.92 -13.17 -3.95
C ILE A 4 9.52 -12.07 -3.07
N ASP A 5 9.77 -10.90 -3.64
CA ASP A 5 10.31 -9.75 -2.93
C ASP A 5 9.36 -9.26 -1.80
N ILE A 6 8.07 -9.16 -2.10
CA ILE A 6 7.02 -8.84 -1.11
C ILE A 6 7.03 -9.86 0.03
N LEU A 7 6.95 -11.15 -0.28
CA LEU A 7 6.90 -12.23 0.71
C LEU A 7 8.17 -12.27 1.59
N ALA A 8 9.33 -12.02 0.98
CA ALA A 8 10.60 -11.98 1.70
C ALA A 8 10.65 -10.78 2.68
N ASN A 9 10.28 -9.58 2.23
CA ASN A 9 10.28 -8.38 3.07
C ASN A 9 9.26 -8.47 4.21
N MET A 10 8.12 -9.11 4.00
CA MET A 10 7.12 -9.39 5.03
C MET A 10 7.52 -10.53 5.98
N GLY A 11 8.66 -11.20 5.77
CA GLY A 11 9.12 -12.31 6.61
C GLY A 11 8.26 -13.56 6.50
N PHE A 12 7.54 -13.74 5.39
CA PHE A 12 6.54 -14.80 5.20
C PHE A 12 7.12 -16.21 5.43
N PHE A 13 8.31 -16.49 4.92
CA PHE A 13 8.94 -17.80 5.05
C PHE A 13 9.25 -18.13 6.51
N THR A 14 9.72 -17.16 7.30
CA THR A 14 9.96 -17.33 8.74
C THR A 14 8.67 -17.59 9.51
N GLN A 15 7.55 -16.98 9.10
CA GLN A 15 6.27 -17.23 9.73
C GLN A 15 5.74 -18.64 9.44
N ILE A 16 5.98 -19.18 8.24
CA ILE A 16 5.64 -20.58 7.93
C ILE A 16 6.37 -21.54 8.86
N GLU A 17 7.67 -21.35 9.06
CA GLU A 17 8.46 -22.18 9.97
C GLU A 17 7.92 -22.10 11.41
N ARG A 18 7.65 -20.89 11.91
CA ARG A 18 7.07 -20.68 13.24
C ARG A 18 5.70 -21.33 13.40
N MET A 19 4.82 -21.25 12.41
CA MET A 19 3.51 -21.89 12.42
C MET A 19 3.62 -23.41 12.39
N ALA A 20 4.60 -23.97 11.64
CA ALA A 20 4.88 -25.39 11.61
C ALA A 20 5.38 -25.90 12.98
N ASP A 21 6.33 -25.19 13.59
CA ASP A 21 6.87 -25.53 14.91
C ASP A 21 5.80 -25.45 16.02
N ALA A 22 4.88 -24.47 15.90
CA ALA A 22 3.74 -24.32 16.81
C ALA A 22 2.61 -25.33 16.54
N GLY A 23 2.69 -26.13 15.48
CA GLY A 23 1.66 -27.11 15.10
C GLY A 23 0.33 -26.51 14.59
N VAL A 24 0.32 -25.21 14.22
CA VAL A 24 -0.88 -24.50 13.76
C VAL A 24 -0.97 -24.31 12.24
N LEU A 25 0.10 -24.62 11.51
CA LEU A 25 0.19 -24.38 10.07
C LEU A 25 -0.96 -25.06 9.28
N TYR A 26 -1.29 -26.30 9.63
CA TYR A 26 -2.39 -27.03 9.00
C TYR A 26 -3.73 -26.32 9.17
N GLN A 27 -4.01 -25.82 10.37
CA GLN A 27 -5.25 -25.09 10.65
C GLN A 27 -5.32 -23.81 9.84
N VAL A 28 -4.23 -23.04 9.78
CA VAL A 28 -4.16 -21.80 8.99
C VAL A 28 -4.44 -22.10 7.50
N ILE A 29 -3.78 -23.12 6.92
CA ILE A 29 -4.01 -23.51 5.53
C ILE A 29 -5.49 -23.93 5.33
N SER A 30 -6.06 -24.71 6.26
CA SER A 30 -7.44 -25.14 6.19
C SER A 30 -8.42 -23.97 6.21
N ASP A 31 -8.17 -22.97 7.05
CA ASP A 31 -9.03 -21.78 7.17
C ASP A 31 -8.96 -20.93 5.89
N PHE A 32 -7.77 -20.75 5.30
CA PHE A 32 -7.62 -20.03 4.03
C PHE A 32 -8.13 -20.77 2.79
N THR A 33 -8.33 -22.09 2.87
CA THR A 33 -8.88 -22.88 1.78
C THR A 33 -10.40 -23.15 1.94
N ALA A 34 -11.01 -22.60 2.99
CA ALA A 34 -12.45 -22.72 3.20
C ALA A 34 -13.24 -21.83 2.21
N ASP A 35 -14.46 -22.23 1.86
CA ASP A 35 -15.31 -21.52 0.88
C ASP A 35 -15.58 -20.06 1.23
N ASN A 36 -15.59 -19.72 2.52
CA ASN A 36 -15.80 -18.35 3.01
C ASN A 36 -14.54 -17.46 2.93
N ALA A 37 -13.40 -18.05 2.64
CA ALA A 37 -12.13 -17.35 2.43
C ALA A 37 -11.67 -17.40 0.96
N ASP A 38 -12.54 -17.77 0.04
CA ASP A 38 -12.23 -17.86 -1.39
C ASP A 38 -12.06 -16.46 -2.01
N MET A 39 -10.84 -16.10 -2.27
CA MET A 39 -10.41 -14.81 -2.88
C MET A 39 -10.17 -14.92 -4.39
N ASN A 40 -10.85 -15.86 -5.07
CA ASN A 40 -10.74 -16.01 -6.51
C ASN A 40 -11.15 -14.70 -7.23
N PRO A 41 -10.34 -14.19 -8.19
CA PRO A 41 -10.64 -12.98 -8.97
C PRO A 41 -12.01 -13.01 -9.70
N GLU A 42 -12.56 -14.20 -9.94
CA GLU A 42 -13.91 -14.34 -10.50
C GLU A 42 -15.02 -13.99 -9.48
N LYS A 43 -14.70 -13.98 -8.17
CA LYS A 43 -15.63 -13.73 -7.07
C LYS A 43 -15.43 -12.39 -6.39
N ILE A 44 -14.19 -11.91 -6.36
CA ILE A 44 -13.80 -10.68 -5.67
C ILE A 44 -13.14 -9.74 -6.69
N SER A 45 -13.67 -8.53 -6.80
CA SER A 45 -13.06 -7.50 -7.67
C SER A 45 -11.72 -7.01 -7.08
N ALA A 46 -10.87 -6.39 -7.91
CA ALA A 46 -9.61 -5.77 -7.45
C ALA A 46 -9.87 -4.67 -6.39
N ILE A 47 -10.97 -3.93 -6.54
CA ILE A 47 -11.38 -2.88 -5.57
C ILE A 47 -11.74 -3.53 -4.22
N ASP A 48 -12.54 -4.60 -4.24
CA ASP A 48 -12.92 -5.30 -3.01
C ASP A 48 -11.69 -5.93 -2.33
N MET A 49 -10.76 -6.47 -3.11
CA MET A 49 -9.50 -7.00 -2.59
C MET A 49 -8.64 -5.90 -1.95
N GLY A 50 -8.57 -4.72 -2.56
CA GLY A 50 -7.91 -3.56 -1.97
C GLY A 50 -8.54 -3.17 -0.62
N ASN A 51 -9.87 -3.15 -0.54
CA ASN A 51 -10.59 -2.87 0.71
C ASN A 51 -10.35 -3.93 1.79
N VAL A 52 -10.30 -5.21 1.42
CA VAL A 52 -9.95 -6.31 2.35
C VAL A 52 -8.54 -6.13 2.87
N PHE A 53 -7.59 -5.86 1.98
CA PHE A 53 -6.19 -5.67 2.35
C PHE A 53 -6.01 -4.47 3.29
N GLU A 54 -6.64 -3.35 2.99
CA GLU A 54 -6.63 -2.16 3.86
C GLU A 54 -7.21 -2.44 5.25
N ASN A 55 -8.36 -3.14 5.33
CA ASN A 55 -8.94 -3.55 6.61
C ASN A 55 -8.00 -4.46 7.42
N LEU A 56 -7.26 -5.33 6.75
CA LEU A 56 -6.25 -6.17 7.41
C LEU A 56 -5.12 -5.31 7.97
N VAL A 57 -4.57 -4.39 7.19
CA VAL A 57 -3.50 -3.48 7.63
C VAL A 57 -3.97 -2.65 8.83
N GLN A 58 -5.18 -2.11 8.80
CA GLN A 58 -5.77 -1.37 9.92
C GLN A 58 -5.88 -2.25 11.18
N ARG A 59 -6.43 -3.45 11.07
CA ARG A 59 -6.56 -4.38 12.21
C ARG A 59 -5.21 -4.81 12.78
N PHE A 60 -4.21 -4.99 11.92
CA PHE A 60 -2.84 -5.24 12.36
C PHE A 60 -2.31 -4.07 13.18
N SER A 61 -2.49 -2.84 12.71
CA SER A 61 -2.02 -1.65 13.42
C SER A 61 -2.70 -1.46 14.78
N GLU A 62 -3.99 -1.83 14.90
CA GLU A 62 -4.75 -1.77 16.15
C GLU A 62 -4.38 -2.88 17.14
N SER A 63 -3.90 -4.04 16.67
CA SER A 63 -3.62 -5.22 17.49
C SER A 63 -2.20 -5.29 18.06
N TYR A 64 -1.27 -4.56 17.47
CA TYR A 64 0.12 -4.48 17.95
C TYR A 64 0.30 -3.22 18.80
N ASP A 65 0.47 -3.40 20.11
CA ASP A 65 0.74 -2.32 21.07
C ASP A 65 1.93 -1.45 20.67
N GLU A 66 1.80 -0.14 20.85
CA GLU A 66 2.78 0.95 20.77
C GLU A 66 3.67 1.06 19.52
N GLU A 67 4.23 0.00 18.98
CA GLU A 67 5.05 0.06 17.76
C GLU A 67 4.21 0.12 16.48
N ALA A 68 3.01 -0.42 16.50
CA ALA A 68 2.11 -0.45 15.33
C ALA A 68 1.39 0.88 15.08
N GLY A 69 1.18 1.69 16.09
CA GLY A 69 0.68 3.06 15.94
C GLY A 69 1.63 3.96 15.11
N ALA A 70 2.90 3.55 14.97
CA ALA A 70 3.88 4.24 14.13
C ALA A 70 3.66 4.00 12.61
N HIS A 71 2.81 3.04 12.24
CA HIS A 71 2.60 2.65 10.83
C HIS A 71 1.23 3.03 10.28
N PHE A 72 0.36 3.59 11.11
CA PHE A 72 -1.00 3.95 10.72
C PHE A 72 -1.26 5.44 10.94
N THR A 73 -1.57 6.15 9.86
CA THR A 73 -2.03 7.54 9.92
C THR A 73 -3.55 7.56 9.76
N SER A 74 -4.26 8.28 10.63
CA SER A 74 -5.72 8.41 10.53
C SER A 74 -6.13 8.95 9.16
N ARG A 75 -7.12 8.32 8.52
CA ARG A 75 -7.66 8.74 7.23
C ARG A 75 -8.11 10.20 7.21
N ASP A 76 -8.67 10.70 8.30
CA ASP A 76 -9.10 12.09 8.38
C ASP A 76 -7.92 13.06 8.22
N ILE A 77 -6.77 12.71 8.80
CA ILE A 77 -5.53 13.50 8.65
C ILE A 77 -5.01 13.40 7.22
N ILE A 78 -5.02 12.20 6.64
CA ILE A 78 -4.59 11.97 5.26
C ILE A 78 -5.47 12.77 4.29
N TYR A 79 -6.79 12.69 4.43
CA TYR A 79 -7.71 13.46 3.58
C TYR A 79 -7.50 14.97 3.71
N LEU A 80 -7.29 15.46 4.92
CA LEU A 80 -6.96 16.88 5.12
C LEU A 80 -5.67 17.27 4.37
N MET A 81 -4.62 16.43 4.44
CA MET A 81 -3.37 16.66 3.71
C MET A 81 -3.59 16.62 2.19
N CYS A 82 -4.34 15.64 1.70
CA CYS A 82 -4.69 15.54 0.29
C CYS A 82 -5.49 16.78 -0.18
N ASP A 83 -6.49 17.21 0.60
CA ASP A 83 -7.30 18.38 0.28
C ASP A 83 -6.45 19.66 0.24
N LEU A 84 -5.52 19.82 1.18
CA LEU A 84 -4.60 20.96 1.18
C LEU A 84 -3.66 20.97 -0.05
N LEU A 85 -3.17 19.81 -0.46
CA LEU A 85 -2.30 19.68 -1.64
C LEU A 85 -3.05 19.91 -2.95
N THR A 86 -4.35 19.57 -3.00
CA THR A 86 -5.20 19.74 -4.18
C THR A 86 -6.01 21.05 -4.15
N MET A 87 -5.85 21.88 -3.13
CA MET A 87 -6.65 23.10 -2.88
C MET A 87 -6.53 24.14 -4.01
N ASN A 88 -5.41 24.14 -4.74
CA ASN A 88 -5.18 25.01 -5.89
C ASN A 88 -5.38 24.26 -7.22
N ALA A 89 -6.36 23.36 -7.27
CA ALA A 89 -6.65 22.52 -8.43
C ALA A 89 -6.99 23.31 -9.71
N ASP A 90 -7.30 24.62 -9.62
CA ASP A 90 -7.38 25.52 -10.77
C ASP A 90 -6.04 25.62 -11.55
N SER A 91 -4.95 25.10 -10.96
CA SER A 91 -3.65 24.94 -11.63
C SER A 91 -3.42 23.55 -12.22
N TYR A 92 -4.41 22.64 -12.14
CA TYR A 92 -4.38 21.42 -12.96
C TYR A 92 -4.54 21.82 -14.41
N ASP A 93 -3.40 21.99 -15.04
CA ASP A 93 -3.31 22.32 -16.46
C ASP A 93 -3.91 21.16 -17.26
N GLU A 94 -4.96 21.41 -18.03
CA GLU A 94 -5.58 20.43 -18.93
C GLU A 94 -4.57 19.89 -19.96
N ASP A 95 -3.46 20.63 -20.20
CA ASP A 95 -2.38 20.23 -21.08
C ASP A 95 -1.38 19.23 -20.45
N THR A 96 -1.47 18.93 -19.14
CA THR A 96 -0.63 17.91 -18.48
C THR A 96 -1.48 16.72 -18.03
N PRO A 97 -1.67 15.72 -18.90
CA PRO A 97 -2.57 14.60 -18.63
C PRO A 97 -2.11 13.69 -17.48
N ALA A 98 -0.82 13.63 -17.21
CA ALA A 98 -0.26 12.80 -16.14
C ALA A 98 0.09 13.62 -14.90
N LYS A 99 -0.37 13.19 -13.74
CA LYS A 99 -0.02 13.75 -12.43
C LYS A 99 0.90 12.77 -11.70
N THR A 100 1.98 13.28 -11.12
CA THR A 100 2.88 12.48 -10.31
C THR A 100 2.68 12.80 -8.83
N VAL A 101 2.63 11.76 -8.00
CA VAL A 101 2.55 11.86 -6.54
C VAL A 101 3.71 11.09 -5.96
N TYR A 102 4.49 11.73 -5.10
CA TYR A 102 5.61 11.08 -4.43
C TYR A 102 5.50 11.19 -2.91
N ASP A 103 5.56 10.05 -2.25
CA ASP A 103 5.65 9.97 -0.79
C ASP A 103 7.02 9.41 -0.40
N MET A 104 7.85 10.27 0.19
CA MET A 104 9.23 9.95 0.56
C MET A 104 9.36 9.13 1.84
N ALA A 105 8.27 8.87 2.54
CA ALA A 105 8.17 8.07 3.76
C ALA A 105 6.81 7.37 3.79
N MET A 106 6.52 6.61 2.73
CA MET A 106 5.18 6.15 2.37
C MET A 106 4.52 5.20 3.39
N GLY A 107 5.31 4.60 4.32
CA GLY A 107 4.75 3.59 5.21
C GLY A 107 4.10 2.45 4.45
N THR A 108 2.81 2.25 4.67
CA THR A 108 1.97 1.26 3.96
C THR A 108 1.32 1.81 2.67
N SER A 109 1.74 2.97 2.16
CA SER A 109 1.23 3.67 0.96
C SER A 109 -0.18 4.27 1.05
N GLN A 110 -0.80 4.30 2.21
CA GLN A 110 -2.17 4.79 2.37
C GLN A 110 -2.37 6.25 1.90
N MET A 111 -1.35 7.10 2.09
CA MET A 111 -1.36 8.49 1.60
C MET A 111 -1.46 8.54 0.06
N LEU A 112 -0.69 7.71 -0.64
CA LEU A 112 -0.69 7.64 -2.10
C LEU A 112 -2.07 7.22 -2.62
N THR A 113 -2.67 6.19 -2.00
CA THR A 113 -4.01 5.72 -2.34
C THR A 113 -5.07 6.80 -2.16
N CYS A 114 -5.08 7.49 -1.00
CA CYS A 114 -6.05 8.54 -0.75
C CYS A 114 -5.85 9.75 -1.68
N MET A 115 -4.60 10.06 -2.06
CA MET A 115 -4.32 11.13 -3.01
C MET A 115 -4.84 10.78 -4.40
N GLU A 116 -4.65 9.55 -4.87
CA GLU A 116 -5.21 9.04 -6.12
C GLU A 116 -6.74 9.17 -6.12
N GLU A 117 -7.41 8.70 -5.05
CA GLU A 117 -8.87 8.85 -4.89
C GLU A 117 -9.32 10.32 -4.97
N ARG A 118 -8.57 11.24 -4.33
CA ARG A 118 -8.91 12.68 -4.33
C ARG A 118 -8.71 13.32 -5.70
N ILE A 119 -7.64 13.00 -6.41
CA ILE A 119 -7.41 13.50 -7.77
C ILE A 119 -8.49 12.98 -8.71
N HIS A 120 -8.83 11.69 -8.67
CA HIS A 120 -9.91 11.13 -9.49
C HIS A 120 -11.30 11.70 -9.14
N ALA A 121 -11.51 12.17 -7.92
CA ALA A 121 -12.74 12.87 -7.55
C ALA A 121 -12.84 14.26 -8.22
N LEU A 122 -11.70 14.90 -8.51
CA LEU A 122 -11.63 16.20 -9.18
C LEU A 122 -11.61 16.03 -10.71
N ASP A 123 -10.85 15.08 -11.19
CA ASP A 123 -10.70 14.75 -12.61
C ASP A 123 -10.65 13.22 -12.78
N LYS A 124 -11.73 12.65 -13.33
CA LYS A 124 -11.87 11.20 -13.51
C LYS A 124 -10.95 10.61 -14.59
N GLU A 125 -10.50 11.45 -15.52
CA GLU A 125 -9.67 11.05 -16.65
C GLU A 125 -8.18 11.27 -16.37
N ALA A 126 -7.83 11.83 -15.18
CA ALA A 126 -6.44 12.08 -14.82
C ALA A 126 -5.64 10.77 -14.75
N GLU A 127 -4.53 10.73 -15.47
CA GLU A 127 -3.52 9.68 -15.29
C GLU A 127 -2.66 10.02 -14.08
N ILE A 128 -2.57 9.10 -13.10
CA ILE A 128 -1.85 9.31 -11.86
C ILE A 128 -0.75 8.28 -11.74
N ILE A 129 0.48 8.76 -11.51
CA ILE A 129 1.64 7.91 -11.29
C ILE A 129 2.12 8.13 -9.86
N CYS A 130 1.95 7.11 -9.01
CA CYS A 130 2.38 7.14 -7.63
C CYS A 130 3.79 6.57 -7.47
N TYR A 131 4.63 7.31 -6.74
CA TYR A 131 5.98 6.88 -6.32
C TYR A 131 6.06 6.87 -4.81
N GLY A 132 6.72 5.87 -4.25
CA GLY A 132 6.90 5.78 -2.81
C GLY A 132 8.25 5.23 -2.41
N GLN A 133 8.79 5.71 -1.28
CA GLN A 133 10.00 5.17 -0.70
C GLN A 133 9.81 4.91 0.80
N GLU A 134 10.29 3.76 1.29
CA GLU A 134 10.12 3.33 2.68
C GLU A 134 11.38 2.63 3.20
N ILE A 135 11.78 2.97 4.43
CA ILE A 135 12.98 2.40 5.07
C ILE A 135 12.68 1.10 5.83
N ASN A 136 11.46 0.92 6.30
CA ASN A 136 11.07 -0.29 7.01
C ASN A 136 10.73 -1.40 6.01
N PRO A 137 11.43 -2.56 6.04
CA PRO A 137 11.21 -3.61 5.03
C PRO A 137 9.80 -4.20 5.11
N PHE A 138 9.20 -4.30 6.30
CA PHE A 138 7.87 -4.87 6.48
C PHE A 138 6.79 -3.95 5.89
N THR A 139 6.80 -2.67 6.24
CA THR A 139 5.84 -1.69 5.68
C THR A 139 6.06 -1.46 4.19
N PHE A 140 7.31 -1.49 3.70
CA PHE A 140 7.62 -1.50 2.28
C PHE A 140 6.99 -2.70 1.56
N GLY A 141 7.07 -3.92 2.14
CA GLY A 141 6.44 -5.11 1.59
C GLY A 141 4.91 -4.96 1.48
N ILE A 142 4.27 -4.37 2.49
CA ILE A 142 2.83 -4.06 2.49
C ILE A 142 2.49 -3.06 1.37
N ALA A 143 3.23 -1.94 1.28
CA ALA A 143 3.01 -0.91 0.26
C ALA A 143 3.16 -1.46 -1.16
N LYS A 144 4.19 -2.28 -1.39
CA LYS A 144 4.42 -2.93 -2.68
C LYS A 144 3.31 -3.93 -3.04
N ALA A 145 2.78 -4.65 -2.03
CA ALA A 145 1.65 -5.56 -2.20
C ALA A 145 0.36 -4.80 -2.54
N ASP A 146 0.06 -3.70 -1.84
CA ASP A 146 -1.10 -2.85 -2.11
C ASP A 146 -1.07 -2.31 -3.53
N MET A 147 0.08 -1.77 -3.96
CA MET A 147 0.28 -1.27 -5.32
C MET A 147 0.02 -2.36 -6.37
N LEU A 148 0.54 -3.58 -6.16
CA LEU A 148 0.32 -4.71 -7.06
C LEU A 148 -1.16 -5.14 -7.12
N ILE A 149 -1.85 -5.19 -5.97
CA ILE A 149 -3.27 -5.58 -5.87
C ILE A 149 -4.16 -4.57 -6.60
N ARG A 150 -3.83 -3.28 -6.52
CA ARG A 150 -4.56 -2.19 -7.20
C ARG A 150 -4.28 -2.10 -8.69
N GLY A 151 -3.31 -2.87 -9.21
CA GLY A 151 -2.93 -2.91 -10.62
C GLY A 151 -1.96 -1.79 -11.03
N GLY A 152 -1.35 -1.10 -10.06
CA GLY A 152 -0.28 -0.15 -10.29
C GLY A 152 1.07 -0.83 -10.51
N ASP A 153 2.11 -0.03 -10.78
CA ASP A 153 3.46 -0.54 -10.99
C ASP A 153 4.22 -0.67 -9.65
N PRO A 154 4.45 -1.90 -9.15
CA PRO A 154 5.17 -2.12 -7.90
C PRO A 154 6.64 -1.69 -7.94
N GLU A 155 7.22 -1.44 -9.13
CA GLU A 155 8.58 -0.91 -9.26
C GLU A 155 8.67 0.58 -8.86
N ASN A 156 7.54 1.28 -8.82
CA ASN A 156 7.45 2.65 -8.30
C ASN A 156 7.51 2.70 -6.76
N MET A 157 7.49 1.55 -6.08
CA MET A 157 7.73 1.43 -4.65
C MET A 157 9.16 0.99 -4.40
N GLN A 158 9.96 1.84 -3.71
CA GLN A 158 11.38 1.60 -3.52
C GLN A 158 11.75 1.47 -2.05
N PHE A 159 12.57 0.47 -1.75
CA PHE A 159 13.13 0.28 -0.41
C PHE A 159 14.35 1.17 -0.19
N GLY A 160 14.41 1.84 0.95
CA GLY A 160 15.61 2.58 1.37
C GLY A 160 15.33 3.86 2.14
N ASN A 161 16.40 4.43 2.69
CA ASN A 161 16.35 5.69 3.42
C ASN A 161 16.43 6.88 2.45
N THR A 162 15.34 7.59 2.30
CA THR A 162 15.21 8.76 1.41
C THR A 162 16.19 9.87 1.75
N LEU A 163 16.48 10.07 3.04
CA LEU A 163 17.44 11.12 3.46
C LEU A 163 18.87 10.85 2.98
N ASN A 164 19.22 9.58 2.78
CA ASN A 164 20.57 9.20 2.32
C ASN A 164 20.61 9.01 0.80
N ALA A 165 19.53 8.47 0.22
CA ALA A 165 19.45 8.09 -1.18
C ALA A 165 18.01 8.14 -1.67
N ASP A 166 17.58 9.32 -2.07
CA ASP A 166 16.30 9.52 -2.74
C ASP A 166 16.34 8.87 -4.13
N LYS A 167 15.51 7.84 -4.32
CA LYS A 167 15.43 7.04 -5.55
C LYS A 167 14.67 7.75 -6.67
N PHE A 168 13.88 8.76 -6.32
CA PHE A 168 13.02 9.50 -7.25
C PHE A 168 13.43 10.96 -7.41
N LYS A 169 14.64 11.30 -7.01
CA LYS A 169 15.18 12.66 -7.17
C LYS A 169 15.14 13.09 -8.63
N GLY A 170 14.33 14.10 -8.92
CA GLY A 170 14.14 14.65 -10.27
C GLY A 170 12.93 14.10 -11.03
N TYR A 171 12.11 13.29 -10.41
CA TYR A 171 10.80 12.88 -10.95
C TYR A 171 9.65 13.84 -10.55
N THR A 172 9.94 14.75 -9.66
CA THR A 172 9.00 15.77 -9.13
C THR A 172 9.49 17.16 -9.46
#